data_7a31b23839188ce1d6f88fb701872285
#
_entry.id   7a31b23839188ce1d6f88fb701872285
#
_cell.length_a   1.000
_cell.length_b   1.000
_cell.length_c   1.000
_cell.angle_alpha   90.00
_cell.angle_beta   90.00
_cell.angle_gamma   90.00
#
_symmetry.space_group_name_H-M   'P 1'
#
loop_
_entity.id
_entity.type
_entity.pdbx_description
1 polymer ?
#
loop_
_entity_poly.entity_id
_entity_poly.type
_entity_poly.pdbx_seq_one_letter_code
_entity_poly.pdbx_strand_id
1 'polypeptide(L)'
;MVERLEIEELMNAPRMRMFRKLGEHLRTRVRGLSVLFMVGFVFGYPLAGEGIDWIINQSSLIPEGTQIVVLQPLELVLLRLQIAGYIGVILVVMSLIWDAARYSRDLDLGFEIGSVGKGLWALTKSLTLAIAGLIYAWEILIPFLLEYLHEDAASVGLQSTWHLQAWIGFLISLALGSALAFQVPLAVLITLKGGLVERAVMTHYRRHLWFSSIVVGAMLSPPDPISLALMAAPMIVLFEVALLIDRIIPQQK
;
A
#
# COMPACT_ATOMS: atom_id res chain seq x y z
N MET A 1 -41.28 -4.81 -18.57
CA MET A 1 -41.73 -4.70 -17.17
C MET A 1 -41.02 -5.67 -16.27
N VAL A 2 -40.81 -6.93 -16.66
CA VAL A 2 -40.07 -7.96 -15.92
C VAL A 2 -38.58 -7.58 -15.73
N GLU A 3 -37.94 -7.08 -16.78
CA GLU A 3 -36.52 -6.69 -16.75
C GLU A 3 -36.21 -5.52 -15.78
N ARG A 4 -37.16 -4.61 -15.59
CA ARG A 4 -37.04 -3.55 -14.58
C ARG A 4 -37.15 -4.07 -13.15
N LEU A 5 -37.93 -5.09 -12.90
CA LEU A 5 -38.10 -5.69 -11.58
C LEU A 5 -36.88 -6.51 -11.21
N GLU A 6 -36.26 -7.24 -12.15
CA GLU A 6 -34.99 -7.96 -11.93
C GLU A 6 -33.83 -6.99 -11.63
N ILE A 7 -33.76 -5.86 -12.33
CA ILE A 7 -32.75 -4.83 -12.07
C ILE A 7 -32.96 -4.18 -10.69
N GLU A 8 -34.20 -3.93 -10.28
CA GLU A 8 -34.51 -3.41 -8.94
C GLU A 8 -34.22 -4.43 -7.84
N GLU A 9 -34.47 -5.71 -8.06
CA GLU A 9 -34.09 -6.77 -7.12
C GLU A 9 -32.58 -6.93 -6.98
N LEU A 10 -31.84 -6.89 -8.10
CA LEU A 10 -30.36 -6.89 -8.10
C LEU A 10 -29.79 -5.65 -7.41
N MET A 11 -30.37 -4.47 -7.65
CA MET A 11 -29.96 -3.22 -6.98
C MET A 11 -30.32 -3.18 -5.49
N ASN A 12 -31.34 -3.92 -5.09
CA ASN A 12 -31.77 -4.06 -3.70
C ASN A 12 -31.09 -5.22 -2.96
N ALA A 13 -30.31 -6.04 -3.65
CA ALA A 13 -29.50 -7.07 -3.02
C ALA A 13 -28.62 -6.46 -1.91
N PRO A 14 -28.52 -7.10 -0.73
CA PRO A 14 -27.76 -6.55 0.40
C PRO A 14 -26.34 -6.15 0.04
N ARG A 15 -25.71 -6.84 -0.92
CA ARG A 15 -24.40 -6.53 -1.48
C ARG A 15 -24.36 -5.18 -2.21
N MET A 16 -25.35 -4.90 -3.07
CA MET A 16 -25.40 -3.67 -3.85
C MET A 16 -25.71 -2.44 -2.97
N ARG A 17 -26.57 -2.60 -1.96
CA ARG A 17 -26.84 -1.56 -0.96
C ARG A 17 -25.59 -1.18 -0.17
N MET A 18 -24.70 -2.15 0.07
CA MET A 18 -23.45 -1.94 0.78
C MET A 18 -22.46 -1.18 -0.08
N PHE A 19 -22.23 -1.58 -1.33
CA PHE A 19 -21.40 -0.83 -2.28
C PHE A 19 -21.90 0.59 -2.50
N ARG A 20 -23.23 0.78 -2.58
CA ARG A 20 -23.83 2.09 -2.70
C ARG A 20 -23.61 2.96 -1.46
N LYS A 21 -23.78 2.40 -0.25
CA LYS A 21 -23.49 3.11 1.01
C LYS A 21 -22.02 3.45 1.14
N LEU A 22 -21.12 2.56 0.73
CA LEU A 22 -19.69 2.83 0.68
C LEU A 22 -19.37 3.95 -0.32
N GLY A 23 -19.96 3.90 -1.52
CA GLY A 23 -19.79 4.92 -2.55
C GLY A 23 -20.35 6.28 -2.14
N GLU A 24 -21.53 6.31 -1.51
CA GLU A 24 -22.12 7.54 -0.96
C GLU A 24 -21.26 8.11 0.17
N HIS A 25 -20.75 7.25 1.05
CA HIS A 25 -19.83 7.66 2.13
C HIS A 25 -18.52 8.20 1.59
N LEU A 26 -17.91 7.53 0.61
CA LEU A 26 -16.72 8.00 -0.08
C LEU A 26 -16.99 9.35 -0.78
N ARG A 27 -18.11 9.50 -1.45
CA ARG A 27 -18.46 10.74 -2.17
C ARG A 27 -18.63 11.94 -1.23
N THR A 28 -19.22 11.75 -0.06
CA THR A 28 -19.32 12.80 0.98
C THR A 28 -17.97 13.14 1.59
N ARG A 29 -17.04 12.16 1.64
CA ARG A 29 -15.70 12.31 2.21
C ARG A 29 -14.65 12.81 1.21
N VAL A 30 -14.88 12.72 -0.11
CA VAL A 30 -13.91 13.14 -1.14
C VAL A 30 -13.34 14.54 -0.85
N ARG A 31 -14.19 15.49 -0.46
CA ARG A 31 -13.74 16.86 -0.14
C ARG A 31 -12.75 16.87 1.03
N GLY A 32 -13.05 16.13 2.11
CA GLY A 32 -12.15 16.00 3.27
C GLY A 32 -10.86 15.27 2.93
N LEU A 33 -10.94 14.18 2.16
CA LEU A 33 -9.77 13.43 1.70
C LEU A 33 -8.88 14.26 0.77
N SER A 34 -9.48 15.09 -0.11
CA SER A 34 -8.73 16.02 -0.97
C SER A 34 -8.00 17.09 -0.14
N VAL A 35 -8.64 17.64 0.89
CA VAL A 35 -7.99 18.58 1.80
C VAL A 35 -6.85 17.89 2.56
N LEU A 36 -7.06 16.67 3.06
CA LEU A 36 -6.04 15.90 3.76
C LEU A 36 -4.84 15.58 2.84
N PHE A 37 -5.13 15.19 1.58
CA PHE A 37 -4.08 15.02 0.58
C PHE A 37 -3.28 16.30 0.36
N MET A 38 -3.96 17.44 0.18
CA MET A 38 -3.28 18.72 -0.03
C MET A 38 -2.43 19.14 1.18
N VAL A 39 -2.92 18.90 2.39
CA VAL A 39 -2.13 19.13 3.62
C VAL A 39 -0.88 18.26 3.61
N GLY A 40 -1.02 16.95 3.34
CA GLY A 40 0.12 16.03 3.23
C GLY A 40 1.10 16.43 2.15
N PHE A 41 0.59 16.90 1.01
CA PHE A 41 1.41 17.35 -0.10
C PHE A 41 2.22 18.61 0.24
N VAL A 42 1.57 19.64 0.83
CA VAL A 42 2.21 20.91 1.19
C VAL A 42 3.28 20.70 2.28
N PHE A 43 2.97 19.95 3.33
CA PHE A 43 3.95 19.63 4.38
C PHE A 43 4.98 18.58 3.94
N GLY A 44 4.63 17.70 3.04
CA GLY A 44 5.52 16.68 2.48
C GLY A 44 6.63 17.25 1.61
N TYR A 45 6.40 18.37 0.95
CA TYR A 45 7.40 18.98 0.05
C TYR A 45 8.72 19.38 0.76
N PRO A 46 8.71 20.12 1.89
CA PRO A 46 9.95 20.39 2.64
C PRO A 46 10.57 19.13 3.23
N LEU A 47 9.75 18.20 3.78
CA LEU A 47 10.23 16.93 4.32
C LEU A 47 10.91 16.05 3.26
N ALA A 48 10.46 16.14 2.01
CA ALA A 48 11.07 15.43 0.90
C ALA A 48 12.54 15.84 0.68
N GLY A 49 12.88 17.12 0.90
CA GLY A 49 14.27 17.58 0.81
C GLY A 49 15.18 16.90 1.82
N GLU A 50 14.77 16.88 3.08
CA GLU A 50 15.52 16.21 4.16
C GLU A 50 15.67 14.70 3.92
N GLY A 51 14.61 14.06 3.43
CA GLY A 51 14.63 12.64 3.07
C GLY A 51 15.59 12.32 1.92
N ILE A 52 15.63 13.14 0.89
CA ILE A 52 16.57 13.00 -0.24
C ILE A 52 18.00 13.13 0.25
N ASP A 53 18.30 14.17 1.04
CA ASP A 53 19.62 14.42 1.59
C ASP A 53 20.09 13.25 2.46
N TRP A 54 19.19 12.68 3.26
CA TRP A 54 19.48 11.50 4.07
C TRP A 54 19.82 10.27 3.22
N ILE A 55 19.03 9.99 2.17
CA ILE A 55 19.25 8.86 1.24
C ILE A 55 20.61 8.99 0.52
N ILE A 56 20.92 10.19 0.02
CA ILE A 56 22.18 10.43 -0.71
C ILE A 56 23.40 10.21 0.19
N ASN A 57 23.30 10.55 1.47
CA ASN A 57 24.37 10.37 2.44
C ASN A 57 24.53 8.91 2.92
N GLN A 58 23.62 8.01 2.52
CA GLN A 58 23.69 6.59 2.88
C GLN A 58 24.53 5.82 1.85
N SER A 59 25.84 5.79 2.08
CA SER A 59 26.81 5.16 1.16
C SER A 59 26.58 3.66 0.90
N SER A 60 25.91 2.96 1.82
CA SER A 60 25.60 1.52 1.69
C SER A 60 24.60 1.18 0.59
N LEU A 61 23.86 2.16 0.06
CA LEU A 61 22.87 1.97 -1.00
C LEU A 61 23.43 2.14 -2.41
N ILE A 62 24.68 2.55 -2.53
CA ILE A 62 25.32 2.78 -3.82
C ILE A 62 26.37 1.69 -4.02
N PRO A 63 26.17 0.73 -4.97
CA PRO A 63 27.16 -0.28 -5.29
C PRO A 63 28.48 0.35 -5.74
N GLU A 64 29.62 -0.28 -5.39
CA GLU A 64 30.94 0.20 -5.78
C GLU A 64 31.05 0.34 -7.30
N GLY A 65 31.59 1.47 -7.76
CA GLY A 65 31.75 1.75 -9.19
C GLY A 65 30.54 2.37 -9.89
N THR A 66 29.40 2.57 -9.17
CA THR A 66 28.22 3.25 -9.70
C THR A 66 28.35 4.76 -9.56
N GLN A 67 28.06 5.53 -10.61
CA GLN A 67 28.01 6.99 -10.59
C GLN A 67 26.59 7.48 -10.62
N ILE A 68 26.23 8.39 -9.71
CA ILE A 68 24.94 9.07 -9.70
C ILE A 68 25.11 10.44 -10.35
N VAL A 69 24.29 10.70 -11.37
CA VAL A 69 24.34 11.95 -12.15
C VAL A 69 22.99 12.66 -12.16
N VAL A 70 23.03 13.99 -12.14
CA VAL A 70 21.87 14.85 -12.38
C VAL A 70 21.95 15.36 -13.81
N LEU A 71 20.98 15.00 -14.63
CA LEU A 71 20.96 15.37 -16.04
C LEU A 71 20.09 16.61 -16.32
N GLN A 72 19.07 16.82 -15.51
CA GLN A 72 18.12 17.92 -15.71
C GLN A 72 17.98 18.77 -14.45
N PRO A 73 17.97 20.13 -14.58
CA PRO A 73 17.85 21.01 -13.43
C PRO A 73 16.55 20.82 -12.60
N LEU A 74 15.50 20.31 -13.25
CA LEU A 74 14.19 20.10 -12.60
C LEU A 74 14.06 18.75 -11.88
N GLU A 75 15.02 17.83 -12.00
CA GLU A 75 14.95 16.49 -11.39
C GLU A 75 14.66 16.53 -9.90
N LEU A 76 15.37 17.37 -9.15
CA LEU A 76 15.17 17.51 -7.70
C LEU A 76 13.78 18.06 -7.35
N VAL A 77 13.26 19.00 -8.14
CA VAL A 77 11.92 19.57 -7.91
C VAL A 77 10.85 18.51 -8.17
N LEU A 78 10.96 17.79 -9.28
CA LEU A 78 10.03 16.72 -9.63
C LEU A 78 10.05 15.58 -8.59
N LEU A 79 11.23 15.22 -8.12
CA LEU A 79 11.40 14.21 -7.08
C LEU A 79 10.74 14.64 -5.76
N ARG A 80 10.94 15.89 -5.32
CA ARG A 80 10.26 16.44 -4.13
C ARG A 80 8.75 16.46 -4.28
N LEU A 81 8.22 16.82 -5.44
CA LEU A 81 6.78 16.79 -5.73
C LEU A 81 6.23 15.35 -5.69
N GLN A 82 6.98 14.39 -6.23
CA GLN A 82 6.62 12.98 -6.21
C GLN A 82 6.54 12.45 -4.77
N ILE A 83 7.54 12.71 -3.95
CA ILE A 83 7.57 12.30 -2.53
C ILE A 83 6.43 12.96 -1.75
N ALA A 84 6.21 14.26 -1.96
CA ALA A 84 5.11 14.98 -1.34
C ALA A 84 3.74 14.37 -1.70
N GLY A 85 3.57 13.95 -2.97
CA GLY A 85 2.39 13.23 -3.43
C GLY A 85 2.19 11.91 -2.69
N TYR A 86 3.23 11.13 -2.49
CA TYR A 86 3.18 9.89 -1.73
C TYR A 86 2.78 10.12 -0.26
N ILE A 87 3.34 11.13 0.39
CA ILE A 87 2.96 11.50 1.77
C ILE A 87 1.47 11.86 1.84
N GLY A 88 0.97 12.63 0.86
CA GLY A 88 -0.46 12.92 0.76
C GLY A 88 -1.33 11.67 0.63
N VAL A 89 -0.92 10.72 -0.22
CA VAL A 89 -1.62 9.42 -0.39
C VAL A 89 -1.61 8.60 0.90
N ILE A 90 -0.48 8.53 1.61
CA ILE A 90 -0.38 7.81 2.88
C ILE A 90 -1.37 8.36 3.90
N LEU A 91 -1.48 9.68 4.06
CA LEU A 91 -2.43 10.30 4.98
C LEU A 91 -3.89 9.97 4.60
N VAL A 92 -4.21 9.94 3.31
CA VAL A 92 -5.53 9.53 2.83
C VAL A 92 -5.81 8.08 3.18
N VAL A 93 -4.87 7.16 2.91
CA VAL A 93 -5.01 5.73 3.23
C VAL A 93 -5.19 5.52 4.74
N MET A 94 -4.40 6.18 5.57
CA MET A 94 -4.52 6.12 7.03
C MET A 94 -5.90 6.62 7.51
N SER A 95 -6.42 7.70 6.92
CA SER A 95 -7.77 8.19 7.20
C SER A 95 -8.85 7.19 6.80
N LEU A 96 -8.70 6.52 5.65
CA LEU A 96 -9.65 5.49 5.20
C LEU A 96 -9.63 4.25 6.12
N ILE A 97 -8.46 3.82 6.56
CA ILE A 97 -8.31 2.71 7.54
C ILE A 97 -9.01 3.07 8.86
N TRP A 98 -8.79 4.29 9.35
CA TRP A 98 -9.46 4.80 10.54
C TRP A 98 -10.98 4.76 10.41
N ASP A 99 -11.50 5.25 9.29
CA ASP A 99 -12.93 5.26 9.03
C ASP A 99 -13.50 3.85 8.89
N ALA A 100 -12.82 2.98 8.14
CA ALA A 100 -13.24 1.59 7.97
C ALA A 100 -13.35 0.87 9.32
N ALA A 101 -12.38 1.05 10.21
CA ALA A 101 -12.39 0.45 11.53
C ALA A 101 -13.50 1.02 12.43
N ARG A 102 -13.75 2.33 12.37
CA ARG A 102 -14.81 2.97 13.17
C ARG A 102 -16.22 2.58 12.74
N TYR A 103 -16.43 2.40 11.43
CA TYR A 103 -17.74 2.03 10.87
C TYR A 103 -18.02 0.53 10.95
N SER A 104 -17.02 -0.29 11.21
CA SER A 104 -17.16 -1.72 11.38
C SER A 104 -17.90 -2.01 12.69
N ARG A 105 -19.21 -2.31 12.59
CA ARG A 105 -20.08 -2.54 13.76
C ARG A 105 -19.71 -3.82 14.51
N ASP A 106 -19.29 -4.83 13.78
CA ASP A 106 -19.08 -6.19 14.26
C ASP A 106 -17.59 -6.55 14.42
N LEU A 107 -16.71 -5.53 14.50
CA LEU A 107 -15.29 -5.77 14.75
C LEU A 107 -15.13 -6.30 16.18
N ASP A 108 -15.21 -7.61 16.32
CA ASP A 108 -14.95 -8.30 17.58
C ASP A 108 -13.44 -8.39 17.80
N LEU A 109 -12.95 -7.54 18.70
CA LEU A 109 -11.55 -7.48 19.10
C LEU A 109 -11.30 -8.26 20.40
N GLY A 110 -12.32 -9.01 20.89
CA GLY A 110 -12.26 -9.72 22.16
C GLY A 110 -12.37 -8.82 23.42
N PHE A 111 -12.61 -7.53 23.23
CA PHE A 111 -12.86 -6.57 24.32
C PHE A 111 -13.79 -5.45 23.85
N GLU A 112 -14.64 -4.96 24.74
CA GLU A 112 -15.58 -3.87 24.46
C GLU A 112 -14.86 -2.52 24.41
N ILE A 113 -14.56 -2.04 23.21
CA ILE A 113 -14.06 -0.69 22.98
C ILE A 113 -15.01 0.10 22.10
N GLY A 114 -15.18 1.38 22.43
CA GLY A 114 -15.98 2.30 21.62
C GLY A 114 -15.42 2.48 20.20
N SER A 115 -16.20 3.09 19.32
CA SER A 115 -15.82 3.30 17.91
C SER A 115 -14.48 4.03 17.71
N VAL A 116 -14.13 4.95 18.60
CA VAL A 116 -12.83 5.64 18.60
C VAL A 116 -11.69 4.68 18.93
N GLY A 117 -11.89 3.80 19.92
CA GLY A 117 -10.92 2.79 20.31
C GLY A 117 -10.62 1.81 19.15
N LYS A 118 -11.65 1.38 18.41
CA LYS A 118 -11.48 0.53 17.19
C LYS A 118 -10.63 1.24 16.14
N GLY A 119 -10.89 2.52 15.89
CA GLY A 119 -10.08 3.33 14.98
C GLY A 119 -8.62 3.45 15.44
N LEU A 120 -8.39 3.72 16.71
CA LEU A 120 -7.04 3.85 17.28
C LEU A 120 -6.28 2.51 17.20
N TRP A 121 -6.95 1.40 17.53
CA TRP A 121 -6.38 0.05 17.37
C TRP A 121 -5.97 -0.22 15.92
N ALA A 122 -6.84 0.07 14.95
CA ALA A 122 -6.55 -0.13 13.54
C ALA A 122 -5.39 0.74 13.06
N LEU A 123 -5.31 2.00 13.49
CA LEU A 123 -4.17 2.87 13.16
C LEU A 123 -2.86 2.37 13.76
N THR A 124 -2.86 1.92 15.01
CA THR A 124 -1.67 1.35 15.65
C THR A 124 -1.18 0.11 14.90
N LYS A 125 -2.10 -0.81 14.53
CA LYS A 125 -1.76 -1.99 13.74
C LYS A 125 -1.29 -1.63 12.33
N SER A 126 -1.95 -0.65 11.68
CA SER A 126 -1.54 -0.13 10.38
C SER A 126 -0.12 0.46 10.44
N LEU A 127 0.17 1.29 11.43
CA LEU A 127 1.51 1.87 11.60
C LEU A 127 2.58 0.78 11.84
N THR A 128 2.29 -0.19 12.70
CA THR A 128 3.20 -1.33 12.96
C THR A 128 3.49 -2.11 11.68
N LEU A 129 2.46 -2.41 10.88
CA LEU A 129 2.61 -3.11 9.61
C LEU A 129 3.33 -2.26 8.55
N ALA A 130 3.06 -0.95 8.51
CA ALA A 130 3.80 -0.04 7.61
C ALA A 130 5.29 0.00 7.94
N ILE A 131 5.65 0.09 9.22
CA ILE A 131 7.05 0.03 9.68
C ILE A 131 7.68 -1.31 9.31
N ALA A 132 6.98 -2.42 9.50
CA ALA A 132 7.48 -3.74 9.10
C ALA A 132 7.71 -3.83 7.58
N GLY A 133 6.81 -3.24 6.76
CA GLY A 133 6.99 -3.13 5.32
C GLY A 133 8.17 -2.25 4.92
N LEU A 134 8.40 -1.15 5.61
CA LEU A 134 9.58 -0.29 5.40
C LEU A 134 10.88 -1.01 5.77
N ILE A 135 10.90 -1.75 6.87
CA ILE A 135 12.05 -2.57 7.27
C ILE A 135 12.33 -3.65 6.22
N TYR A 136 11.29 -4.35 5.75
CA TYR A 136 11.42 -5.33 4.68
C TYR A 136 12.01 -4.71 3.41
N ALA A 137 11.53 -3.52 3.01
CA ALA A 137 12.06 -2.83 1.85
C ALA A 137 13.53 -2.45 2.04
N TRP A 138 13.89 -1.91 3.20
CA TRP A 138 15.21 -1.38 3.48
C TRP A 138 16.28 -2.47 3.63
N GLU A 139 15.95 -3.53 4.37
CA GLU A 139 16.91 -4.58 4.71
C GLU A 139 16.99 -5.70 3.66
N ILE A 140 15.92 -5.93 2.90
CA ILE A 140 15.83 -7.08 2.00
C ILE A 140 15.63 -6.64 0.56
N LEU A 141 14.55 -5.90 0.27
CA LEU A 141 14.12 -5.67 -1.09
C LEU A 141 15.08 -4.75 -1.86
N ILE A 142 15.41 -3.59 -1.28
CA ILE A 142 16.26 -2.58 -1.92
C ILE A 142 17.69 -3.09 -2.14
N PRO A 143 18.40 -3.62 -1.13
CA PRO A 143 19.76 -4.13 -1.34
C PRO A 143 19.82 -5.22 -2.40
N PHE A 144 18.92 -6.19 -2.32
CA PHE A 144 18.87 -7.29 -3.28
C PHE A 144 18.64 -6.79 -4.72
N LEU A 145 17.70 -5.85 -4.93
CA LEU A 145 17.41 -5.35 -6.27
C LEU A 145 18.51 -4.45 -6.82
N LEU A 146 19.14 -3.63 -5.98
CA LEU A 146 20.26 -2.79 -6.43
C LEU A 146 21.47 -3.64 -6.86
N GLU A 147 21.79 -4.69 -6.09
CA GLU A 147 22.84 -5.66 -6.42
C GLU A 147 22.50 -6.40 -7.72
N TYR A 148 21.29 -6.95 -7.82
CA TYR A 148 20.81 -7.64 -9.02
C TYR A 148 20.92 -6.76 -10.28
N LEU A 149 20.43 -5.52 -10.23
CA LEU A 149 20.48 -4.59 -11.36
C LEU A 149 21.92 -4.18 -11.73
N HIS A 150 22.81 -4.06 -10.72
CA HIS A 150 24.21 -3.78 -10.95
C HIS A 150 24.92 -4.95 -11.64
N GLU A 151 24.70 -6.18 -11.15
CA GLU A 151 25.28 -7.39 -11.73
C GLU A 151 24.77 -7.66 -13.16
N ASP A 152 23.48 -7.40 -13.41
CA ASP A 152 22.89 -7.55 -14.75
C ASP A 152 23.57 -6.60 -15.75
N ALA A 153 23.76 -5.33 -15.39
CA ALA A 153 24.49 -4.37 -16.22
C ALA A 153 25.96 -4.77 -16.43
N ALA A 154 26.64 -5.24 -15.39
CA ALA A 154 28.03 -5.69 -15.44
C ALA A 154 28.20 -6.93 -16.33
N SER A 155 27.21 -7.83 -16.35
CA SER A 155 27.22 -9.06 -17.16
C SER A 155 27.30 -8.79 -18.66
N VAL A 156 26.80 -7.64 -19.12
CA VAL A 156 26.87 -7.20 -20.53
C VAL A 156 27.98 -6.18 -20.78
N GLY A 157 28.89 -5.97 -19.81
CA GLY A 157 30.05 -5.08 -19.91
C GLY A 157 29.73 -3.59 -19.82
N LEU A 158 28.58 -3.21 -19.26
CA LEU A 158 28.19 -1.82 -19.06
C LEU A 158 28.59 -1.32 -17.66
N GLN A 159 28.97 -0.04 -17.59
CA GLN A 159 29.15 0.63 -16.31
C GLN A 159 27.80 1.20 -15.84
N SER A 160 27.45 0.95 -14.59
CA SER A 160 26.21 1.45 -14.01
C SER A 160 26.32 2.96 -13.76
N THR A 161 25.55 3.72 -14.52
CA THR A 161 25.39 5.18 -14.29
C THR A 161 23.91 5.44 -14.07
N TRP A 162 23.57 5.92 -12.88
CA TRP A 162 22.17 6.09 -12.49
C TRP A 162 21.78 7.56 -12.39
N HIS A 163 20.61 7.89 -12.92
CA HIS A 163 20.02 9.23 -12.78
C HIS A 163 19.48 9.39 -11.36
N LEU A 164 19.81 10.48 -10.71
CA LEU A 164 19.39 10.77 -9.33
C LEU A 164 17.88 10.58 -9.14
N GLN A 165 17.07 11.19 -10.00
CA GLN A 165 15.60 11.09 -9.90
C GLN A 165 15.11 9.66 -10.06
N ALA A 166 15.62 8.92 -11.03
CA ALA A 166 15.22 7.56 -11.28
C ALA A 166 15.61 6.64 -10.11
N TRP A 167 16.83 6.78 -9.59
CA TRP A 167 17.35 5.97 -8.50
C TRP A 167 16.58 6.22 -7.19
N ILE A 168 16.48 7.50 -6.73
CA ILE A 168 15.74 7.80 -5.50
C ILE A 168 14.24 7.52 -5.68
N GLY A 169 13.66 7.85 -6.82
CA GLY A 169 12.26 7.53 -7.12
C GLY A 169 11.98 6.04 -7.05
N PHE A 170 12.91 5.21 -7.53
CA PHE A 170 12.86 3.76 -7.42
C PHE A 170 12.89 3.29 -5.95
N LEU A 171 13.88 3.74 -5.16
CA LEU A 171 13.97 3.40 -3.72
C LEU A 171 12.69 3.74 -2.97
N ILE A 172 12.16 4.94 -3.19
CA ILE A 172 10.94 5.41 -2.53
C ILE A 172 9.72 4.60 -2.97
N SER A 173 9.61 4.31 -4.27
CA SER A 173 8.51 3.48 -4.79
C SER A 173 8.51 2.08 -4.17
N LEU A 174 9.68 1.45 -4.03
CA LEU A 174 9.82 0.15 -3.37
C LEU A 174 9.47 0.23 -1.88
N ALA A 175 9.98 1.24 -1.16
CA ALA A 175 9.71 1.43 0.26
C ALA A 175 8.21 1.65 0.52
N LEU A 176 7.58 2.56 -0.22
CA LEU A 176 6.16 2.86 -0.06
C LEU A 176 5.27 1.73 -0.57
N GLY A 177 5.65 1.09 -1.67
CA GLY A 177 4.96 -0.09 -2.18
C GLY A 177 4.95 -1.21 -1.15
N SER A 178 6.08 -1.46 -0.49
CA SER A 178 6.18 -2.44 0.60
C SER A 178 5.34 -2.04 1.82
N ALA A 179 5.39 -0.77 2.23
CA ALA A 179 4.55 -0.28 3.32
C ALA A 179 3.06 -0.47 3.04
N LEU A 180 2.62 -0.24 1.80
CA LEU A 180 1.24 -0.50 1.35
C LEU A 180 0.94 -1.99 1.24
N ALA A 181 1.85 -2.81 0.73
CA ALA A 181 1.71 -4.26 0.65
C ALA A 181 1.44 -4.89 2.02
N PHE A 182 2.13 -4.40 3.04
CA PHE A 182 1.95 -4.85 4.43
C PHE A 182 0.61 -4.40 5.06
N GLN A 183 -0.17 -3.53 4.42
CA GLN A 183 -1.55 -3.23 4.86
C GLN A 183 -2.55 -4.32 4.46
N VAL A 184 -2.21 -5.21 3.52
CA VAL A 184 -3.08 -6.27 3.04
C VAL A 184 -3.68 -7.12 4.18
N PRO A 185 -2.91 -7.65 5.16
CA PRO A 185 -3.48 -8.48 6.22
C PRO A 185 -4.46 -7.69 7.10
N LEU A 186 -4.19 -6.44 7.37
CA LEU A 186 -5.10 -5.60 8.16
C LEU A 186 -6.41 -5.33 7.40
N ALA A 187 -6.32 -4.99 6.12
CA ALA A 187 -7.49 -4.78 5.26
C ALA A 187 -8.37 -6.05 5.17
N VAL A 188 -7.75 -7.22 5.01
CA VAL A 188 -8.44 -8.51 4.99
C VAL A 188 -9.13 -8.78 6.34
N LEU A 189 -8.43 -8.61 7.45
CA LEU A 189 -8.99 -8.86 8.79
C LEU A 189 -10.12 -7.89 9.12
N ILE A 190 -10.00 -6.59 8.81
CA ILE A 190 -11.08 -5.61 8.99
C ILE A 190 -12.29 -6.00 8.14
N THR A 191 -12.08 -6.45 6.92
CA THR A 191 -13.15 -6.83 5.99
C THR A 191 -13.89 -8.08 6.46
N LEU A 192 -13.18 -9.10 6.94
CA LEU A 192 -13.75 -10.35 7.44
C LEU A 192 -14.40 -10.16 8.82
N LYS A 193 -13.65 -9.63 9.80
CA LYS A 193 -14.14 -9.44 11.17
C LYS A 193 -15.15 -8.31 11.29
N GLY A 194 -15.15 -7.38 10.34
CA GLY A 194 -16.17 -6.33 10.23
C GLY A 194 -17.47 -6.79 9.58
N GLY A 195 -17.58 -8.07 9.20
CA GLY A 195 -18.78 -8.60 8.55
C GLY A 195 -19.03 -8.03 7.15
N LEU A 196 -18.03 -7.35 6.56
CA LEU A 196 -18.15 -6.72 5.25
C LEU A 196 -18.20 -7.75 4.11
N VAL A 197 -17.42 -8.82 4.24
CA VAL A 197 -17.36 -9.92 3.29
C VAL A 197 -17.28 -11.24 4.06
N GLU A 198 -18.05 -12.22 3.63
CA GLU A 198 -17.95 -13.57 4.17
C GLU A 198 -16.63 -14.23 3.75
N ARG A 199 -16.07 -15.04 4.63
CA ARG A 199 -14.85 -15.80 4.36
C ARG A 199 -14.98 -16.68 3.11
N ALA A 200 -16.17 -17.31 2.91
CA ALA A 200 -16.45 -18.16 1.76
C ALA A 200 -16.27 -17.41 0.44
N VAL A 201 -16.72 -16.15 0.37
CA VAL A 201 -16.57 -15.27 -0.79
C VAL A 201 -15.09 -14.95 -1.01
N MET A 202 -14.36 -14.57 0.03
CA MET A 202 -12.94 -14.21 -0.09
C MET A 202 -12.09 -15.39 -0.54
N THR A 203 -12.34 -16.58 -0.01
CA THR A 203 -11.65 -17.82 -0.44
C THR A 203 -12.03 -18.23 -1.87
N HIS A 204 -13.28 -18.01 -2.30
CA HIS A 204 -13.71 -18.26 -3.67
C HIS A 204 -12.98 -17.37 -4.67
N TYR A 205 -12.79 -16.08 -4.34
CA TYR A 205 -12.09 -15.10 -5.19
C TYR A 205 -10.58 -15.05 -4.95
N ARG A 206 -9.99 -15.96 -4.21
CA ARG A 206 -8.57 -16.01 -3.84
C ARG A 206 -7.62 -15.82 -5.03
N ARG A 207 -7.86 -16.51 -6.14
CA ARG A 207 -7.07 -16.38 -7.37
C ARG A 207 -7.10 -14.97 -7.98
N HIS A 208 -8.23 -14.27 -7.87
CA HIS A 208 -8.36 -12.90 -8.37
C HIS A 208 -7.63 -11.91 -7.46
N LEU A 209 -7.61 -12.15 -6.15
CA LEU A 209 -6.86 -11.35 -5.19
C LEU A 209 -5.34 -11.54 -5.38
N TRP A 210 -4.89 -12.75 -5.65
CA TRP A 210 -3.50 -13.01 -6.04
C TRP A 210 -3.13 -12.27 -7.34
N PHE A 211 -3.98 -12.37 -8.36
CA PHE A 211 -3.77 -11.65 -9.61
C PHE A 211 -3.73 -10.13 -9.39
N SER A 212 -4.63 -9.59 -8.57
CA SER A 212 -4.62 -8.17 -8.20
C SER A 212 -3.33 -7.78 -7.50
N SER A 213 -2.80 -8.64 -6.61
CA SER A 213 -1.51 -8.40 -5.95
C SER A 213 -0.35 -8.34 -6.94
N ILE A 214 -0.36 -9.21 -7.97
CA ILE A 214 0.63 -9.18 -9.05
C ILE A 214 0.50 -7.90 -9.87
N VAL A 215 -0.71 -7.48 -10.23
CA VAL A 215 -0.94 -6.23 -10.97
C VAL A 215 -0.47 -5.01 -10.16
N VAL A 216 -0.82 -4.95 -8.88
CA VAL A 216 -0.34 -3.87 -7.99
C VAL A 216 1.17 -3.91 -7.85
N GLY A 217 1.76 -5.10 -7.66
CA GLY A 217 3.21 -5.28 -7.63
C GLY A 217 3.89 -4.75 -8.91
N ALA A 218 3.32 -5.06 -10.09
CA ALA A 218 3.85 -4.58 -11.38
C ALA A 218 3.75 -3.05 -11.54
N MET A 219 2.77 -2.40 -10.91
CA MET A 219 2.65 -0.94 -10.93
C MET A 219 3.67 -0.25 -10.01
N LEU A 220 4.12 -0.94 -8.97
CA LEU A 220 5.02 -0.41 -7.94
C LEU A 220 6.49 -0.78 -8.15
N SER A 221 6.77 -1.80 -8.98
CA SER A 221 8.12 -2.28 -9.28
C SER A 221 8.57 -1.88 -10.69
N PRO A 222 9.88 -1.90 -10.99
CA PRO A 222 10.38 -1.84 -12.36
C PRO A 222 9.79 -2.95 -13.23
N PRO A 223 9.84 -2.80 -14.56
CA PRO A 223 9.30 -3.79 -15.50
C PRO A 223 10.26 -4.98 -15.68
N ASP A 224 10.65 -5.62 -14.58
CA ASP A 224 11.44 -6.84 -14.56
C ASP A 224 10.77 -7.94 -13.70
N PRO A 225 10.93 -9.24 -14.05
CA PRO A 225 10.25 -10.33 -13.39
C PRO A 225 10.66 -10.53 -11.92
N ILE A 226 11.90 -10.20 -11.57
CA ILE A 226 12.43 -10.42 -10.22
C ILE A 226 11.89 -9.37 -9.26
N SER A 227 11.95 -8.08 -9.64
CA SER A 227 11.33 -7.00 -8.86
C SER A 227 9.84 -7.21 -8.67
N LEU A 228 9.15 -7.64 -9.74
CA LEU A 228 7.72 -7.97 -9.66
C LEU A 228 7.46 -9.09 -8.64
N ALA A 229 8.23 -10.18 -8.70
CA ALA A 229 8.06 -11.30 -7.77
C ALA A 229 8.31 -10.88 -6.32
N LEU A 230 9.38 -10.15 -6.06
CA LEU A 230 9.74 -9.66 -4.72
C LEU A 230 8.72 -8.66 -4.16
N MET A 231 8.04 -7.89 -5.00
CA MET A 231 6.99 -6.97 -4.56
C MET A 231 5.64 -7.68 -4.37
N ALA A 232 5.26 -8.59 -5.27
CA ALA A 232 3.97 -9.28 -5.22
C ALA A 232 3.93 -10.43 -4.21
N ALA A 233 5.05 -11.15 -4.01
CA ALA A 233 5.09 -12.30 -3.12
C ALA A 233 4.70 -11.96 -1.67
N PRO A 234 5.22 -10.91 -1.03
CA PRO A 234 4.77 -10.53 0.32
C PRO A 234 3.28 -10.24 0.39
N MET A 235 2.70 -9.58 -0.63
CA MET A 235 1.26 -9.28 -0.65
C MET A 235 0.43 -10.58 -0.64
N ILE A 236 0.82 -11.57 -1.46
CA ILE A 236 0.15 -12.87 -1.54
C ILE A 236 0.32 -13.64 -0.23
N VAL A 237 1.54 -13.71 0.30
CA VAL A 237 1.83 -14.41 1.56
C VAL A 237 1.06 -13.78 2.72
N LEU A 238 1.09 -12.46 2.84
CA LEU A 238 0.40 -11.74 3.91
C LEU A 238 -1.13 -11.86 3.80
N PHE A 239 -1.67 -11.92 2.59
CA PHE A 239 -3.09 -12.23 2.36
C PHE A 239 -3.44 -13.62 2.90
N GLU A 240 -2.65 -14.65 2.58
CA GLU A 240 -2.86 -16.01 3.06
C GLU A 240 -2.72 -16.13 4.58
N VAL A 241 -1.73 -15.44 5.15
CA VAL A 241 -1.55 -15.36 6.61
C VAL A 241 -2.76 -14.73 7.27
N ALA A 242 -3.34 -13.68 6.69
CA ALA A 242 -4.56 -13.06 7.22
C ALA A 242 -5.75 -14.02 7.20
N LEU A 243 -5.93 -14.80 6.13
CA LEU A 243 -6.95 -15.85 6.05
C LEU A 243 -6.72 -16.98 7.08
N LEU A 244 -5.47 -17.33 7.35
CA LEU A 244 -5.13 -18.31 8.39
C LEU A 244 -5.44 -17.78 9.79
N ILE A 245 -5.07 -16.54 10.09
CA ILE A 245 -5.38 -15.89 11.38
C ILE A 245 -6.89 -15.86 11.63
N ASP A 246 -7.68 -15.50 10.63
CA ASP A 246 -9.14 -15.50 10.72
C ASP A 246 -9.72 -16.91 10.97
N ARG A 247 -9.04 -17.95 10.46
CA ARG A 247 -9.44 -19.36 10.72
C ARG A 247 -9.17 -19.79 12.15
N ILE A 248 -8.04 -19.37 12.71
CA ILE A 248 -7.57 -19.79 14.05
C ILE A 248 -8.33 -19.04 15.15
N ILE A 249 -8.70 -17.79 14.90
CA ILE A 249 -9.45 -16.93 15.82
C ILE A 249 -10.87 -16.77 15.27
N PRO A 250 -11.74 -17.78 15.45
CA PRO A 250 -13.11 -17.72 14.95
C PRO A 250 -13.88 -16.63 15.68
N GLN A 251 -14.80 -15.99 14.97
CA GLN A 251 -15.75 -15.06 15.57
C GLN A 251 -16.62 -15.84 16.57
N GLN A 252 -16.64 -15.41 17.81
CA GLN A 252 -17.69 -15.82 18.73
C GLN A 252 -19.02 -15.21 18.23
N LYS A 253 -19.87 -16.07 17.67
CA LYS A 253 -21.24 -15.72 17.28
C LYS A 253 -22.10 -15.53 18.52
#